data_01f52893e4112742d20922e8a363c631
#
_entry.id   01f52893e4112742d20922e8a363c631
#
_cell.length_a   1.000
_cell.length_b   1.000
_cell.length_c   1.000
_cell.angle_alpha   90.00
_cell.angle_beta   90.00
_cell.angle_gamma   90.00
#
_symmetry.space_group_name_H-M   'P 1'
#
loop_
_entity.id
_entity.type
_entity.pdbx_description
1 polymer ?
#
loop_
_entity_poly.entity_id
_entity_poly.type
_entity_poly.pdbx_seq_one_letter_code
_entity_poly.pdbx_strand_id
1 'polypeptide(L)'
;TFEKVINKVGGVEISLEEKEAKYLNTTNYISKKKYRNVKVGKQTLNGNQALGYARVRYVVSKKYGDGDFGRTGRQRAVLQAALNKVLQQSPTKIADIALDSLADVSTDMSAKYLKSLVLKVVQMGTTEIDQMRVPLEGTYKMGRAQSNMFVFFINFSANKAAMNYFLFDKGSEKD
;
A
#
# COMPACT_ATOMS: atom_id res chain seq x y z
N THR A 1 -9.66 6.34 -10.30
CA THR A 1 -10.01 5.00 -9.78
C THR A 1 -9.67 4.87 -8.31
N PHE A 2 -8.39 4.97 -7.90
CA PHE A 2 -7.97 4.84 -6.51
C PHE A 2 -8.73 5.78 -5.54
N GLU A 3 -8.82 7.08 -5.86
CA GLU A 3 -9.57 8.05 -5.05
C GLU A 3 -11.04 7.66 -4.86
N LYS A 4 -11.68 7.13 -5.91
CA LYS A 4 -13.08 6.70 -5.87
C LYS A 4 -13.28 5.54 -4.89
N VAL A 5 -12.42 4.52 -4.96
CA VAL A 5 -12.48 3.35 -4.06
C VAL A 5 -12.33 3.78 -2.61
N ILE A 6 -11.32 4.59 -2.31
CA ILE A 6 -11.09 5.11 -0.95
C ILE A 6 -12.30 5.92 -0.46
N ASN A 7 -12.89 6.76 -1.30
CA ASN A 7 -14.06 7.54 -0.91
C ASN A 7 -15.30 6.65 -0.69
N LYS A 8 -15.47 5.58 -1.47
CA LYS A 8 -16.59 4.63 -1.30
C LYS A 8 -16.57 3.90 0.03
N VAL A 9 -15.37 3.59 0.55
CA VAL A 9 -15.24 2.97 1.87
C VAL A 9 -15.28 3.98 3.03
N GLY A 10 -15.52 5.26 2.72
CA GLY A 10 -15.58 6.33 3.73
C GLY A 10 -14.22 6.87 4.15
N GLY A 11 -13.19 6.67 3.32
CA GLY A 11 -11.81 7.07 3.62
C GLY A 11 -11.01 5.98 4.32
N VAL A 12 -9.73 6.25 4.52
CA VAL A 12 -8.78 5.33 5.18
C VAL A 12 -8.13 5.98 6.38
N GLU A 13 -7.96 5.21 7.43
CA GLU A 13 -7.36 5.69 8.67
C GLU A 13 -5.84 5.57 8.60
N ILE A 14 -5.16 6.70 8.63
CA ILE A 14 -3.70 6.81 8.57
C ILE A 14 -3.20 7.74 9.67
N SER A 15 -2.09 7.36 10.30
CA SER A 15 -1.37 8.23 11.23
C SER A 15 -0.24 8.95 10.48
N LEU A 16 -0.31 10.28 10.43
CA LEU A 16 0.69 11.12 9.76
C LEU A 16 1.74 11.62 10.76
N GLU A 17 2.99 11.58 10.36
CA GLU A 17 4.08 12.27 11.04
C GLU A 17 4.02 13.79 10.76
N GLU A 18 4.61 14.60 11.63
CA GLU A 18 4.61 16.06 11.50
C GLU A 18 5.17 16.52 10.15
N LYS A 19 6.31 15.95 9.74
CA LYS A 19 6.94 16.29 8.46
C LYS A 19 6.05 15.91 7.27
N GLU A 20 5.31 14.80 7.36
CA GLU A 20 4.39 14.34 6.32
C GLU A 20 3.18 15.27 6.20
N ALA A 21 2.55 15.61 7.33
CA ALA A 21 1.41 16.52 7.36
C ALA A 21 1.79 17.90 6.82
N LYS A 22 2.90 18.46 7.27
CA LYS A 22 3.42 19.73 6.76
C LYS A 22 3.67 19.68 5.25
N TYR A 23 4.34 18.64 4.76
CA TYR A 23 4.66 18.48 3.35
C TYR A 23 3.40 18.36 2.47
N LEU A 24 2.42 17.56 2.90
CA LEU A 24 1.15 17.38 2.20
C LEU A 24 0.33 18.67 2.13
N ASN A 25 0.36 19.50 3.18
CA ASN A 25 -0.38 20.76 3.22
C ASN A 25 0.29 21.88 2.39
N THR A 26 1.61 21.83 2.22
CA THR A 26 2.38 22.90 1.56
C THR A 26 2.75 22.61 0.10
N THR A 27 2.53 21.36 -0.36
CA THR A 27 2.85 20.95 -1.72
C THR A 27 1.60 20.55 -2.52
N ASN A 28 1.78 20.18 -3.80
CA ASN A 28 0.70 19.74 -4.68
C ASN A 28 0.44 18.22 -4.69
N TYR A 29 1.01 17.46 -3.75
CA TYR A 29 0.73 16.02 -3.63
C TYR A 29 -0.75 15.75 -3.37
N ILE A 30 -1.39 16.53 -2.50
CA ILE A 30 -2.84 16.66 -2.43
C ILE A 30 -3.26 17.64 -3.52
N SER A 31 -3.81 17.16 -4.64
CA SER A 31 -4.07 17.97 -5.83
C SER A 31 -5.12 19.06 -5.57
N LYS A 32 -6.17 18.73 -4.80
CA LYS A 32 -7.25 19.68 -4.46
C LYS A 32 -6.88 20.51 -3.25
N LYS A 33 -6.61 21.80 -3.43
CA LYS A 33 -6.20 22.74 -2.37
C LYS A 33 -7.09 22.69 -1.11
N LYS A 34 -8.41 22.54 -1.28
CA LYS A 34 -9.37 22.46 -0.17
C LYS A 34 -9.14 21.27 0.78
N TYR A 35 -8.39 20.26 0.36
CA TYR A 35 -8.05 19.07 1.17
C TYR A 35 -6.64 19.13 1.76
N ARG A 36 -5.89 20.21 1.57
CA ARG A 36 -4.56 20.44 2.17
C ARG A 36 -4.70 20.96 3.61
N ASN A 37 -5.39 20.18 4.43
CA ASN A 37 -5.71 20.49 5.82
C ASN A 37 -5.52 19.26 6.73
N VAL A 38 -4.62 18.33 6.32
CA VAL A 38 -4.32 17.15 7.13
C VAL A 38 -3.59 17.53 8.41
N LYS A 39 -3.85 16.77 9.47
CA LYS A 39 -3.28 16.98 10.81
C LYS A 39 -2.19 15.95 11.09
N VAL A 40 -1.40 16.20 12.12
CA VAL A 40 -0.48 15.21 12.69
C VAL A 40 -1.28 14.18 13.46
N GLY A 41 -0.83 12.91 13.42
CA GLY A 41 -1.46 11.82 14.14
C GLY A 41 -2.54 11.10 13.32
N LYS A 42 -3.33 10.30 14.01
CA LYS A 42 -4.33 9.39 13.46
C LYS A 42 -5.55 10.16 12.95
N GLN A 43 -5.91 9.94 11.70
CA GLN A 43 -7.06 10.61 11.05
C GLN A 43 -7.56 9.83 9.85
N THR A 44 -8.80 10.09 9.43
CA THR A 44 -9.35 9.54 8.19
C THR A 44 -8.97 10.43 7.01
N LEU A 45 -8.26 9.87 6.04
CA LEU A 45 -7.92 10.52 4.78
C LEU A 45 -8.97 10.19 3.72
N ASN A 46 -9.46 11.20 3.01
CA ASN A 46 -10.26 10.98 1.80
C ASN A 46 -9.38 10.48 0.65
N GLY A 47 -9.99 10.08 -0.49
CA GLY A 47 -9.25 9.53 -1.62
C GLY A 47 -8.14 10.43 -2.16
N ASN A 48 -8.37 11.74 -2.23
CA ASN A 48 -7.38 12.70 -2.72
C ASN A 48 -6.20 12.87 -1.75
N GLN A 49 -6.47 12.89 -0.45
CA GLN A 49 -5.45 12.93 0.61
C GLN A 49 -4.65 11.63 0.65
N ALA A 50 -5.33 10.48 0.60
CA ALA A 50 -4.69 9.16 0.60
C ALA A 50 -3.81 8.93 -0.63
N LEU A 51 -4.26 9.37 -1.82
CA LEU A 51 -3.44 9.34 -3.03
C LEU A 51 -2.22 10.24 -2.90
N GLY A 52 -2.40 11.44 -2.38
CA GLY A 52 -1.29 12.37 -2.10
C GLY A 52 -0.26 11.73 -1.18
N TYR A 53 -0.69 11.15 -0.06
CA TYR A 53 0.16 10.47 0.91
C TYR A 53 0.92 9.28 0.30
N ALA A 54 0.23 8.41 -0.45
CA ALA A 54 0.85 7.25 -1.11
C ALA A 54 1.92 7.62 -2.15
N ARG A 55 1.93 8.86 -2.64
CA ARG A 55 2.88 9.36 -3.65
C ARG A 55 4.08 10.08 -3.05
N VAL A 56 4.05 10.44 -1.76
CA VAL A 56 5.15 11.15 -1.09
C VAL A 56 6.44 10.34 -1.16
N ARG A 57 7.51 10.95 -1.68
CA ARG A 57 8.83 10.32 -1.84
C ARG A 57 9.93 11.08 -1.09
N TYR A 58 9.81 12.41 -0.97
CA TYR A 58 10.88 13.28 -0.50
C TYR A 58 10.79 13.65 0.99
N VAL A 59 10.00 12.89 1.76
CA VAL A 59 9.90 13.04 3.22
C VAL A 59 10.35 11.75 3.87
N VAL A 60 11.38 11.84 4.70
CA VAL A 60 11.85 10.72 5.51
C VAL A 60 10.80 10.40 6.57
N SER A 61 10.30 9.17 6.59
CA SER A 61 9.40 8.66 7.61
C SER A 61 10.19 7.85 8.61
N LYS A 62 9.91 8.04 9.89
CA LYS A 62 10.48 7.21 10.97
C LYS A 62 10.07 5.75 10.83
N LYS A 63 8.86 5.52 10.30
CA LYS A 63 8.27 4.18 10.15
C LYS A 63 8.69 3.47 8.87
N TYR A 64 8.82 4.20 7.76
CA TYR A 64 8.99 3.60 6.43
C TYR A 64 10.33 3.89 5.77
N GLY A 65 11.17 4.76 6.38
CA GLY A 65 12.42 5.22 5.79
C GLY A 65 12.23 6.36 4.79
N ASP A 66 13.20 6.54 3.90
CA ASP A 66 13.22 7.62 2.92
C ASP A 66 13.04 7.13 1.48
N GLY A 67 13.03 8.09 0.56
CA GLY A 67 13.03 7.86 -0.88
C GLY A 67 11.92 6.92 -1.34
N ASP A 68 12.32 5.94 -2.13
CA ASP A 68 11.39 4.98 -2.71
C ASP A 68 10.89 3.95 -1.69
N PHE A 69 11.69 3.60 -0.70
CA PHE A 69 11.27 2.74 0.40
C PHE A 69 10.19 3.40 1.25
N GLY A 70 10.36 4.69 1.58
CA GLY A 70 9.34 5.47 2.26
C GLY A 70 8.02 5.51 1.48
N ARG A 71 8.10 5.75 0.16
CA ARG A 71 6.93 5.77 -0.72
C ARG A 71 6.22 4.42 -0.74
N THR A 72 6.92 3.31 -0.97
CA THR A 72 6.32 1.98 -0.99
C THR A 72 5.76 1.56 0.35
N GLY A 73 6.37 1.96 1.46
CA GLY A 73 5.83 1.78 2.81
C GLY A 73 4.48 2.49 3.00
N ARG A 74 4.36 3.75 2.54
CA ARG A 74 3.11 4.51 2.56
C ARG A 74 2.03 3.88 1.69
N GLN A 75 2.40 3.38 0.50
CA GLN A 75 1.49 2.67 -0.39
C GLN A 75 0.90 1.42 0.28
N ARG A 76 1.75 0.59 0.91
CA ARG A 76 1.30 -0.58 1.65
C ARG A 76 0.39 -0.20 2.82
N ALA A 77 0.72 0.86 3.56
CA ALA A 77 -0.12 1.34 4.65
C ALA A 77 -1.53 1.73 4.19
N VAL A 78 -1.63 2.44 3.06
CA VAL A 78 -2.93 2.83 2.49
C VAL A 78 -3.71 1.61 1.99
N LEU A 79 -3.05 0.64 1.34
CA LEU A 79 -3.69 -0.60 0.90
C LEU A 79 -4.22 -1.41 2.08
N GLN A 80 -3.42 -1.57 3.15
CA GLN A 80 -3.86 -2.25 4.37
C GLN A 80 -5.07 -1.55 5.00
N ALA A 81 -5.01 -0.23 5.13
CA ALA A 81 -6.12 0.55 5.70
C ALA A 81 -7.38 0.47 4.83
N ALA A 82 -7.23 0.45 3.50
CA ALA A 82 -8.33 0.27 2.57
C ALA A 82 -8.97 -1.12 2.71
N LEU A 83 -8.17 -2.18 2.77
CA LEU A 83 -8.66 -3.55 2.98
C LEU A 83 -9.42 -3.66 4.30
N ASN A 84 -8.85 -3.14 5.38
CA ASN A 84 -9.51 -3.14 6.69
C ASN A 84 -10.89 -2.47 6.63
N LYS A 85 -11.00 -1.34 5.91
CA LYS A 85 -12.28 -0.64 5.73
C LYS A 85 -13.26 -1.41 4.86
N VAL A 86 -12.80 -2.05 3.79
CA VAL A 86 -13.64 -2.88 2.91
C VAL A 86 -14.22 -4.06 3.69
N LEU A 87 -13.39 -4.81 4.40
CA LEU A 87 -13.82 -6.02 5.13
C LEU A 87 -14.72 -5.73 6.34
N GLN A 88 -14.77 -4.48 6.82
CA GLN A 88 -15.73 -4.03 7.82
C GLN A 88 -17.12 -3.71 7.24
N GLN A 89 -17.28 -3.72 5.91
CA GLN A 89 -18.57 -3.44 5.28
C GLN A 89 -19.45 -4.71 5.23
N SER A 90 -20.74 -4.53 4.96
CA SER A 90 -21.62 -5.66 4.69
C SER A 90 -21.22 -6.42 3.42
N PRO A 91 -21.50 -7.74 3.31
CA PRO A 91 -21.16 -8.52 2.11
C PRO A 91 -21.69 -7.91 0.80
N THR A 92 -22.90 -7.35 0.83
CA THR A 92 -23.48 -6.65 -0.33
C THR A 92 -22.67 -5.44 -0.73
N LYS A 93 -22.25 -4.61 0.23
CA LYS A 93 -21.45 -3.42 -0.03
C LYS A 93 -20.04 -3.76 -0.48
N ILE A 94 -19.45 -4.84 0.00
CA ILE A 94 -18.17 -5.37 -0.50
C ILE A 94 -18.30 -5.74 -1.98
N ALA A 95 -19.38 -6.46 -2.34
CA ALA A 95 -19.66 -6.84 -3.73
C ALA A 95 -19.83 -5.61 -4.63
N ASP A 96 -20.57 -4.59 -4.19
CA ASP A 96 -20.76 -3.35 -4.94
C ASP A 96 -19.44 -2.60 -5.15
N ILE A 97 -18.63 -2.47 -4.10
CA ILE A 97 -17.31 -1.82 -4.20
C ILE A 97 -16.40 -2.58 -5.18
N ALA A 98 -16.41 -3.91 -5.12
CA ALA A 98 -15.60 -4.75 -6.00
C ALA A 98 -16.06 -4.61 -7.46
N LEU A 99 -17.36 -4.75 -7.75
CA LEU A 99 -17.92 -4.64 -9.10
C LEU A 99 -17.64 -3.27 -9.73
N ASP A 100 -17.86 -2.20 -8.99
CA ASP A 100 -17.59 -0.85 -9.44
C ASP A 100 -16.10 -0.58 -9.66
N SER A 101 -15.23 -1.24 -8.87
CA SER A 101 -13.78 -1.11 -9.04
C SER A 101 -13.28 -1.88 -10.27
N LEU A 102 -13.93 -2.99 -10.63
CA LEU A 102 -13.60 -3.76 -11.84
C LEU A 102 -13.80 -2.98 -13.12
N ALA A 103 -14.76 -2.06 -13.17
CA ALA A 103 -15.00 -1.19 -14.34
C ALA A 103 -13.78 -0.29 -14.67
N ASP A 104 -12.95 -0.03 -13.67
CA ASP A 104 -11.75 0.84 -13.79
C ASP A 104 -10.43 0.02 -13.89
N VAL A 105 -10.50 -1.31 -13.99
CA VAL A 105 -9.32 -2.21 -14.06
C VAL A 105 -9.20 -2.79 -15.46
N SER A 106 -8.04 -2.63 -16.07
CA SER A 106 -7.67 -3.33 -17.30
C SER A 106 -6.82 -4.56 -16.95
N THR A 107 -7.29 -5.74 -17.29
CA THR A 107 -6.64 -7.02 -16.97
C THR A 107 -7.01 -8.07 -18.01
N ASP A 108 -6.18 -9.08 -18.18
CA ASP A 108 -6.42 -10.28 -18.98
C ASP A 108 -7.23 -11.35 -18.21
N MET A 109 -7.46 -11.16 -16.91
CA MET A 109 -8.29 -12.04 -16.10
C MET A 109 -9.77 -11.92 -16.45
N SER A 110 -10.47 -13.06 -16.55
CA SER A 110 -11.92 -13.05 -16.77
C SER A 110 -12.68 -12.48 -15.58
N ALA A 111 -13.82 -11.81 -15.85
CA ALA A 111 -14.69 -11.28 -14.80
C ALA A 111 -15.17 -12.37 -13.81
N LYS A 112 -15.36 -13.61 -14.29
CA LYS A 112 -15.71 -14.77 -13.45
C LYS A 112 -14.60 -15.08 -12.44
N TYR A 113 -13.35 -15.08 -12.91
CA TYR A 113 -12.20 -15.35 -12.06
C TYR A 113 -11.98 -14.24 -11.02
N LEU A 114 -12.09 -12.97 -11.43
CA LEU A 114 -12.01 -11.83 -10.50
C LEU A 114 -13.09 -11.90 -9.41
N LYS A 115 -14.33 -12.21 -9.76
CA LYS A 115 -15.41 -12.42 -8.78
C LYS A 115 -15.08 -13.54 -7.80
N SER A 116 -14.51 -14.65 -8.28
CA SER A 116 -14.11 -15.76 -7.40
C SER A 116 -12.98 -15.37 -6.43
N LEU A 117 -12.02 -14.55 -6.86
CA LEU A 117 -10.97 -14.02 -5.98
C LEU A 117 -11.55 -13.12 -4.88
N VAL A 118 -12.46 -12.22 -5.23
CA VAL A 118 -13.13 -11.34 -4.24
C VAL A 118 -13.86 -12.18 -3.20
N LEU A 119 -14.62 -13.20 -3.63
CA LEU A 119 -15.32 -14.10 -2.71
C LEU A 119 -14.37 -14.85 -1.79
N LYS A 120 -13.25 -15.36 -2.32
CA LYS A 120 -12.22 -16.02 -1.49
C LYS A 120 -11.64 -15.08 -0.43
N VAL A 121 -11.29 -13.85 -0.79
CA VAL A 121 -10.78 -12.86 0.17
C VAL A 121 -11.80 -12.59 1.28
N VAL A 122 -13.09 -12.46 0.93
CA VAL A 122 -14.16 -12.27 1.93
C VAL A 122 -14.30 -13.49 2.83
N GLN A 123 -14.23 -14.70 2.26
CA GLN A 123 -14.33 -15.98 3.00
C GLN A 123 -13.15 -16.21 3.94
N MET A 124 -11.95 -15.70 3.61
CA MET A 124 -10.78 -15.79 4.50
C MET A 124 -11.02 -15.10 5.85
N GLY A 125 -11.89 -14.08 5.91
CA GLY A 125 -12.30 -13.43 7.15
C GLY A 125 -11.19 -12.70 7.90
N THR A 126 -10.00 -12.59 7.30
CA THR A 126 -8.84 -11.90 7.90
C THR A 126 -8.56 -10.57 7.21
N THR A 127 -8.18 -9.57 8.02
CA THR A 127 -7.64 -8.30 7.54
C THR A 127 -6.12 -8.27 7.57
N GLU A 128 -5.48 -9.32 8.05
CA GLU A 128 -4.03 -9.38 8.13
C GLU A 128 -3.43 -9.67 6.75
N ILE A 129 -2.47 -8.84 6.37
CA ILE A 129 -1.66 -9.00 5.16
C ILE A 129 -0.21 -9.11 5.60
N ASP A 130 0.36 -10.29 5.44
CA ASP A 130 1.80 -10.45 5.60
C ASP A 130 2.53 -9.70 4.50
N GLN A 131 3.56 -8.98 4.91
CA GLN A 131 4.31 -8.12 3.98
C GLN A 131 5.80 -8.41 4.09
N MET A 132 6.42 -8.55 2.96
CA MET A 132 7.86 -8.68 2.84
C MET A 132 8.41 -7.64 1.85
N ARG A 133 9.55 -7.09 2.16
CA ARG A 133 10.29 -6.20 1.25
C ARG A 133 11.53 -6.91 0.72
N VAL A 134 11.72 -6.86 -0.58
CA VAL A 134 12.94 -7.33 -1.25
C VAL A 134 13.57 -6.12 -1.97
N PRO A 135 14.88 -5.89 -1.85
CA PRO A 135 15.84 -6.64 -1.04
C PRO A 135 15.66 -6.40 0.47
N LEU A 136 16.01 -7.42 1.26
CA LEU A 136 16.02 -7.32 2.73
C LEU A 136 17.08 -6.34 3.20
N GLU A 137 16.83 -5.70 4.31
CA GLU A 137 17.79 -4.82 4.95
C GLU A 137 19.07 -5.60 5.33
N GLY A 138 20.24 -4.99 5.11
CA GLY A 138 21.53 -5.65 5.30
C GLY A 138 21.97 -6.60 4.18
N THR A 139 21.12 -6.90 3.18
CA THR A 139 21.44 -7.81 2.07
C THR A 139 21.75 -7.10 0.76
N TYR A 140 21.86 -5.78 0.77
CA TYR A 140 22.18 -4.98 -0.41
C TYR A 140 23.08 -3.79 -0.09
N LYS A 141 23.78 -3.32 -1.10
CA LYS A 141 24.50 -2.03 -1.09
C LYS A 141 23.99 -1.19 -2.24
N MET A 142 23.81 0.11 -2.00
CA MET A 142 23.48 1.07 -3.06
C MET A 142 24.75 1.61 -3.68
N GLY A 143 24.78 1.75 -4.99
CA GLY A 143 25.93 2.29 -5.71
C GLY A 143 25.60 2.61 -7.16
N ARG A 144 26.63 2.95 -7.92
CA ARG A 144 26.51 3.20 -9.36
C ARG A 144 27.14 2.07 -10.14
N ALA A 145 26.45 1.60 -11.17
CA ALA A 145 26.99 0.67 -12.16
C ALA A 145 28.02 1.39 -13.06
N GLN A 146 28.75 0.64 -13.87
CA GLN A 146 29.68 1.20 -14.88
C GLN A 146 28.99 2.16 -15.86
N SER A 147 27.69 1.96 -16.12
CA SER A 147 26.82 2.86 -16.90
C SER A 147 26.44 4.15 -16.17
N ASN A 148 26.99 4.42 -14.98
CA ASN A 148 26.65 5.53 -14.10
C ASN A 148 25.19 5.51 -13.57
N MET A 149 24.43 4.46 -13.84
CA MET A 149 23.08 4.26 -13.29
C MET A 149 23.14 3.89 -11.81
N PHE A 150 22.17 4.38 -11.05
CA PHE A 150 22.00 4.01 -9.65
C PHE A 150 21.42 2.59 -9.57
N VAL A 151 22.10 1.69 -8.85
CA VAL A 151 21.74 0.27 -8.76
C VAL A 151 21.85 -0.25 -7.32
N PHE A 152 21.15 -1.36 -7.07
CA PHE A 152 21.32 -2.17 -5.86
C PHE A 152 22.18 -3.38 -6.20
N PHE A 153 23.29 -3.53 -5.48
CA PHE A 153 24.09 -4.77 -5.47
C PHE A 153 23.50 -5.68 -4.40
N ILE A 154 22.78 -6.71 -4.82
CA ILE A 154 21.94 -7.54 -3.97
C ILE A 154 22.59 -8.88 -3.71
N ASN A 155 22.54 -9.38 -2.47
CA ASN A 155 22.79 -10.79 -2.16
C ASN A 155 21.57 -11.63 -2.57
N PHE A 156 21.61 -12.19 -3.78
CA PHE A 156 20.51 -12.97 -4.35
C PHE A 156 20.19 -14.22 -3.53
N SER A 157 21.21 -14.94 -3.02
CA SER A 157 21.01 -16.17 -2.25
C SER A 157 20.23 -15.90 -0.95
N ALA A 158 20.63 -14.89 -0.20
CA ALA A 158 19.94 -14.51 1.03
C ALA A 158 18.49 -14.08 0.78
N ASN A 159 18.27 -13.29 -0.26
CA ASN A 159 16.92 -12.82 -0.60
C ASN A 159 16.02 -13.95 -1.12
N LYS A 160 16.56 -14.88 -1.92
CA LYS A 160 15.83 -16.06 -2.40
C LYS A 160 15.42 -16.97 -1.24
N ALA A 161 16.33 -17.24 -0.29
CA ALA A 161 16.03 -18.06 0.88
C ALA A 161 14.90 -17.43 1.72
N ALA A 162 15.00 -16.13 1.98
CA ALA A 162 13.97 -15.42 2.75
C ALA A 162 12.61 -15.38 2.03
N MET A 163 12.60 -15.21 0.71
CA MET A 163 11.36 -15.26 -0.09
C MET A 163 10.71 -16.65 -0.03
N ASN A 164 11.51 -17.71 -0.13
CA ASN A 164 10.99 -19.08 -0.03
C ASN A 164 10.37 -19.32 1.34
N TYR A 165 11.07 -18.96 2.42
CA TYR A 165 10.53 -19.05 3.77
C TYR A 165 9.22 -18.27 3.91
N PHE A 166 9.18 -17.01 3.46
CA PHE A 166 7.98 -16.17 3.54
C PHE A 166 6.79 -16.75 2.78
N LEU A 167 7.02 -17.34 1.60
CA LEU A 167 5.95 -17.80 0.72
C LEU A 167 5.47 -19.23 1.05
N PHE A 168 6.35 -20.09 1.56
CA PHE A 168 6.06 -21.52 1.62
C PHE A 168 6.21 -22.12 3.03
N ASP A 169 7.12 -21.59 3.87
CA ASP A 169 7.47 -22.23 5.15
C ASP A 169 6.84 -21.52 6.36
N LYS A 170 6.51 -20.23 6.23
CA LYS A 170 5.90 -19.43 7.30
C LYS A 170 4.52 -19.95 7.76
N GLY A 171 3.84 -20.74 6.93
CA GLY A 171 2.57 -21.37 7.24
C GLY A 171 2.68 -22.70 7.98
N SER A 172 3.82 -23.38 7.91
CA SER A 172 4.04 -24.68 8.51
C SER A 172 4.34 -24.65 10.03
N GLU A 173 4.62 -23.47 10.58
CA GLU A 173 4.87 -23.27 12.03
C GLU A 173 3.58 -22.99 12.83
N LYS A 174 2.41 -22.98 12.21
CA LYS A 174 1.11 -22.66 12.84
C LYS A 174 0.21 -23.86 13.08
N ASP A 175 0.69 -25.09 12.86
CA ASP A 175 -0.03 -26.35 13.18
C ASP A 175 0.44 -26.97 14.50
#